data_6ec02278b13a51898d28ff8fd025397a
#
_entry.id   6ec02278b13a51898d28ff8fd025397a
#
_cell.length_a   1.000
_cell.length_b   1.000
_cell.length_c   1.000
_cell.angle_alpha   90.00
_cell.angle_beta   90.00
_cell.angle_gamma   90.00
#
_symmetry.space_group_name_H-M   'P 1'
#
loop_
_entity.id
_entity.type
_entity.pdbx_description
1 polymer ?
#
loop_
_entity_poly.entity_id
_entity_poly.type
_entity_poly.pdbx_seq_one_letter_code
_entity_poly.pdbx_strand_id
1 'polypeptide(L)'
;MNLGIEGRNALVVGASRGIGLEIARELRAEGCKVYTVSRSGKTDINADLMSDGQPELLCAMLAMTVPDIIVHVLGGSQGFTATLGPASDWAKVWRLNLGIAHDINRHFIPMMQRNKWGRIVHLSSNAAKTGGGYCPFTSAKAALDGYVKSVSKEFSKDGVIITAVAPGIVHTPGRYYASLDDKAQEAYFNSYIPINRFGRAEEVSKVVAFLASDHASYMAGAIVAIDGGARYA
;
A
#
# COMPACT_ATOMS: atom_id res chain seq x y z
N MET A 1 10.07 20.04 4.96
CA MET A 1 11.05 19.12 5.58
C MET A 1 11.77 18.46 4.43
N ASN A 2 13.10 18.43 4.42
CA ASN A 2 13.82 17.66 3.41
C ASN A 2 13.75 16.18 3.81
N LEU A 3 13.14 15.33 2.99
CA LEU A 3 12.96 13.90 3.28
C LEU A 3 14.21 13.05 2.98
N GLY A 4 15.22 13.58 2.31
CA GLY A 4 16.46 12.87 1.96
C GLY A 4 16.27 11.77 0.90
N ILE A 5 15.22 11.87 0.07
CA ILE A 5 14.87 10.87 -0.96
C ILE A 5 15.03 11.38 -2.40
N GLU A 6 15.52 12.60 -2.59
CA GLU A 6 15.80 13.15 -3.90
C GLU A 6 16.76 12.26 -4.70
N GLY A 7 16.45 12.01 -5.97
CA GLY A 7 17.22 11.15 -6.86
C GLY A 7 17.03 9.65 -6.65
N ARG A 8 16.35 9.19 -5.60
CA ARG A 8 16.06 7.77 -5.36
C ARG A 8 15.12 7.19 -6.41
N ASN A 9 15.34 5.94 -6.77
CA ASN A 9 14.42 5.18 -7.63
C ASN A 9 13.25 4.65 -6.79
N ALA A 10 12.03 4.98 -7.16
CA ALA A 10 10.82 4.53 -6.47
C ALA A 10 9.90 3.73 -7.41
N LEU A 11 9.44 2.57 -6.97
CA LEU A 11 8.43 1.77 -7.64
C LEU A 11 7.09 1.89 -6.90
N VAL A 12 6.03 2.33 -7.59
CA VAL A 12 4.68 2.38 -7.03
C VAL A 12 3.79 1.35 -7.73
N VAL A 13 3.43 0.30 -7.00
CA VAL A 13 2.63 -0.83 -7.50
C VAL A 13 1.15 -0.56 -7.25
N GLY A 14 0.38 -0.34 -8.33
CA GLY A 14 -1.03 0.03 -8.26
C GLY A 14 -1.30 1.54 -8.37
N ALA A 15 -0.59 2.24 -9.26
CA ALA A 15 -0.54 3.71 -9.35
C ALA A 15 -1.48 4.34 -10.38
N SER A 16 -2.43 3.62 -10.99
CA SER A 16 -3.27 4.17 -12.06
C SER A 16 -4.31 5.20 -11.59
N ARG A 17 -4.69 5.18 -10.31
CA ARG A 17 -5.73 6.06 -9.74
C ARG A 17 -5.66 6.14 -8.21
N GLY A 18 -6.45 7.07 -7.64
CA GLY A 18 -6.67 7.18 -6.21
C GLY A 18 -5.38 7.35 -5.41
N ILE A 19 -5.26 6.65 -4.30
CA ILE A 19 -4.12 6.75 -3.37
C ILE A 19 -2.79 6.46 -4.08
N GLY A 20 -2.73 5.44 -4.94
CA GLY A 20 -1.48 5.08 -5.63
C GLY A 20 -1.00 6.13 -6.61
N LEU A 21 -1.92 6.77 -7.34
CA LEU A 21 -1.57 7.89 -8.22
C LEU A 21 -1.04 9.08 -7.42
N GLU A 22 -1.67 9.38 -6.29
CA GLU A 22 -1.27 10.50 -5.45
C GLU A 22 0.08 10.25 -4.77
N ILE A 23 0.36 9.01 -4.33
CA ILE A 23 1.68 8.62 -3.83
C ILE A 23 2.76 8.82 -4.91
N ALA A 24 2.48 8.41 -6.16
CA ALA A 24 3.43 8.60 -7.25
C ALA A 24 3.71 10.09 -7.53
N ARG A 25 2.70 10.96 -7.40
CA ARG A 25 2.86 12.42 -7.53
C ARG A 25 3.70 12.99 -6.39
N GLU A 26 3.40 12.61 -5.16
CA GLU A 26 4.12 13.07 -3.97
C GLU A 26 5.60 12.70 -4.03
N LEU A 27 5.92 11.42 -4.34
CA LEU A 27 7.31 10.98 -4.47
C LEU A 27 8.06 11.70 -5.61
N ARG A 28 7.38 12.02 -6.73
CA ARG A 28 7.97 12.86 -7.79
C ARG A 28 8.22 14.29 -7.31
N ALA A 29 7.30 14.86 -6.54
CA ALA A 29 7.46 16.20 -5.95
C ALA A 29 8.64 16.26 -4.96
N GLU A 30 8.92 15.16 -4.27
CA GLU A 30 10.08 14.98 -3.39
C GLU A 30 11.38 14.63 -4.16
N GLY A 31 11.38 14.71 -5.51
CA GLY A 31 12.56 14.51 -6.35
C GLY A 31 12.92 13.06 -6.67
N CYS A 32 12.06 12.09 -6.38
CA CYS A 32 12.30 10.69 -6.74
C CYS A 32 12.11 10.44 -8.25
N LYS A 33 12.86 9.48 -8.79
CA LYS A 33 12.63 8.88 -10.10
C LYS A 33 11.59 7.78 -9.94
N VAL A 34 10.32 8.06 -10.29
CA VAL A 34 9.19 7.17 -9.98
C VAL A 34 8.79 6.35 -11.17
N TYR A 35 8.81 5.03 -11.02
CA TYR A 35 8.25 4.03 -11.92
C TYR A 35 6.89 3.58 -11.39
N THR A 36 5.88 3.65 -12.23
CA THR A 36 4.51 3.26 -11.88
C THR A 36 4.10 2.01 -12.62
N VAL A 37 3.43 1.08 -11.93
CA VAL A 37 2.88 -0.12 -12.56
C VAL A 37 1.42 -0.31 -12.19
N SER A 38 0.61 -0.69 -13.17
CA SER A 38 -0.77 -1.13 -12.98
C SER A 38 -1.24 -1.97 -14.16
N ARG A 39 -2.39 -2.62 -13.97
CA ARG A 39 -3.04 -3.42 -15.02
C ARG A 39 -3.56 -2.58 -16.19
N SER A 40 -3.96 -1.35 -15.92
CA SER A 40 -4.55 -0.44 -16.91
C SER A 40 -4.34 1.01 -16.46
N GLY A 41 -4.46 1.94 -17.41
CA GLY A 41 -4.33 3.37 -17.14
C GLY A 41 -3.01 3.93 -17.66
N LYS A 42 -2.76 5.21 -17.34
CA LYS A 42 -1.53 5.92 -17.71
C LYS A 42 -0.44 5.67 -16.68
N THR A 43 0.20 4.51 -16.78
CA THR A 43 1.37 4.14 -15.95
C THR A 43 2.56 3.83 -16.84
N ASP A 44 3.77 3.91 -16.30
CA ASP A 44 5.00 3.67 -17.05
C ASP A 44 5.08 2.21 -17.53
N ILE A 45 4.55 1.28 -16.70
CA ILE A 45 4.50 -0.15 -17.00
C ILE A 45 3.04 -0.63 -16.87
N ASN A 46 2.52 -1.26 -17.93
CA ASN A 46 1.21 -1.91 -17.89
C ASN A 46 1.40 -3.42 -17.73
N ALA A 47 1.02 -3.97 -16.57
CA ALA A 47 1.14 -5.39 -16.26
C ALA A 47 0.00 -5.86 -15.34
N ASP A 48 -0.61 -6.99 -15.65
CA ASP A 48 -1.52 -7.67 -14.72
C ASP A 48 -0.74 -8.61 -13.80
N LEU A 49 -0.33 -8.08 -12.66
CA LEU A 49 0.48 -8.80 -11.68
C LEU A 49 -0.25 -9.98 -11.00
N MET A 50 -1.55 -10.16 -11.29
CA MET A 50 -2.29 -11.37 -10.90
C MET A 50 -1.97 -12.57 -11.80
N SER A 51 -1.48 -12.32 -13.01
CA SER A 51 -1.10 -13.37 -13.96
C SER A 51 0.26 -13.96 -13.61
N ASP A 52 0.41 -15.26 -13.82
CA ASP A 52 1.64 -15.98 -13.53
C ASP A 52 2.83 -15.43 -14.32
N GLY A 53 3.98 -15.33 -13.67
CA GLY A 53 5.22 -14.82 -14.26
C GLY A 53 5.29 -13.29 -14.41
N GLN A 54 4.19 -12.56 -14.24
CA GLN A 54 4.20 -11.10 -14.39
C GLN A 54 4.95 -10.34 -13.30
N PRO A 55 4.91 -10.71 -12.01
CA PRO A 55 5.77 -10.12 -11.01
C PRO A 55 7.27 -10.30 -11.29
N GLU A 56 7.66 -11.50 -11.75
CA GLU A 56 9.04 -11.80 -12.14
C GLU A 56 9.48 -10.99 -13.36
N LEU A 57 8.62 -10.85 -14.36
CA LEU A 57 8.88 -10.03 -15.53
C LEU A 57 9.06 -8.56 -15.16
N LEU A 58 8.19 -8.01 -14.30
CA LEU A 58 8.34 -6.65 -13.75
C LEU A 58 9.70 -6.47 -13.07
N CYS A 59 10.09 -7.42 -12.23
CA CYS A 59 11.39 -7.39 -11.56
C CYS A 59 12.56 -7.41 -12.55
N ALA A 60 12.48 -8.24 -13.59
CA ALA A 60 13.49 -8.31 -14.63
C ALA A 60 13.60 -7.00 -15.43
N MET A 61 12.50 -6.34 -15.73
CA MET A 61 12.48 -5.03 -16.41
C MET A 61 13.17 -3.94 -15.57
N LEU A 62 13.11 -4.04 -14.25
CA LEU A 62 13.68 -3.06 -13.32
C LEU A 62 15.07 -3.46 -12.80
N ALA A 63 15.66 -4.54 -13.30
CA ALA A 63 16.96 -5.05 -12.81
C ALA A 63 18.10 -4.02 -12.94
N MET A 64 18.07 -3.16 -13.96
CA MET A 64 19.07 -2.10 -14.18
C MET A 64 18.76 -0.79 -13.42
N THR A 65 17.53 -0.65 -12.92
CA THR A 65 17.05 0.53 -12.18
C THR A 65 16.48 0.12 -10.86
N VAL A 66 17.25 -0.67 -10.10
CA VAL A 66 16.83 -1.24 -8.82
C VAL A 66 16.12 -0.19 -7.96
N PRO A 67 14.86 -0.43 -7.56
CA PRO A 67 14.15 0.51 -6.70
C PRO A 67 14.80 0.60 -5.31
N ASP A 68 15.07 1.82 -4.86
CA ASP A 68 15.41 2.12 -3.47
C ASP A 68 14.15 2.11 -2.59
N ILE A 69 13.05 2.57 -3.17
CA ILE A 69 11.74 2.70 -2.52
C ILE A 69 10.72 1.85 -3.27
N ILE A 70 9.94 1.04 -2.55
CA ILE A 70 8.83 0.29 -3.12
C ILE A 70 7.56 0.61 -2.32
N VAL A 71 6.48 1.00 -3.02
CA VAL A 71 5.17 1.23 -2.40
C VAL A 71 4.14 0.28 -2.99
N HIS A 72 3.63 -0.65 -2.17
CA HIS A 72 2.62 -1.62 -2.56
C HIS A 72 1.22 -1.08 -2.26
N VAL A 73 0.49 -0.67 -3.29
CA VAL A 73 -0.85 -0.08 -3.17
C VAL A 73 -1.95 -1.04 -3.64
N LEU A 74 -1.58 -2.15 -4.29
CA LEU A 74 -2.55 -3.14 -4.73
C LEU A 74 -3.36 -3.70 -3.56
N GLY A 75 -4.66 -3.85 -3.79
CA GLY A 75 -5.54 -4.42 -2.78
C GLY A 75 -7.02 -4.29 -3.12
N GLY A 76 -7.83 -4.92 -2.29
CA GLY A 76 -9.28 -4.95 -2.40
C GLY A 76 -9.85 -6.36 -2.37
N SER A 77 -11.18 -6.46 -2.31
CA SER A 77 -11.90 -7.75 -2.29
C SER A 77 -12.08 -8.39 -3.66
N GLN A 78 -11.83 -7.65 -4.74
CA GLN A 78 -12.11 -8.06 -6.14
C GLN A 78 -13.57 -8.52 -6.39
N GLY A 79 -14.52 -8.08 -5.56
CA GLY A 79 -15.91 -8.54 -5.59
C GLY A 79 -16.18 -9.82 -4.78
N PHE A 80 -15.14 -10.48 -4.26
CA PHE A 80 -15.29 -11.67 -3.41
C PHE A 80 -15.56 -11.23 -1.97
N THR A 81 -16.80 -11.31 -1.56
CA THR A 81 -17.29 -10.74 -0.28
C THR A 81 -17.80 -11.79 0.70
N ALA A 82 -18.09 -13.01 0.21
CA ALA A 82 -18.69 -14.06 1.01
C ALA A 82 -17.69 -14.64 2.03
N THR A 83 -18.05 -14.61 3.32
CA THR A 83 -17.25 -15.17 4.41
C THR A 83 -17.03 -16.67 4.26
N LEU A 84 -18.03 -17.41 3.81
CA LEU A 84 -17.98 -18.86 3.57
C LEU A 84 -17.90 -19.18 2.08
N GLY A 85 -17.29 -18.27 1.30
CA GLY A 85 -17.07 -18.45 -0.13
C GLY A 85 -16.01 -19.52 -0.43
N PRO A 86 -15.88 -19.92 -1.73
CA PRO A 86 -14.90 -20.91 -2.15
C PRO A 86 -13.46 -20.52 -1.78
N ALA A 87 -12.62 -21.50 -1.44
CA ALA A 87 -11.21 -21.29 -1.13
C ALA A 87 -10.44 -20.59 -2.28
N SER A 88 -10.84 -20.84 -3.54
CA SER A 88 -10.27 -20.18 -4.71
C SER A 88 -10.46 -18.67 -4.73
N ASP A 89 -11.59 -18.16 -4.21
CA ASP A 89 -11.87 -16.73 -4.14
C ASP A 89 -11.04 -16.07 -3.04
N TRP A 90 -10.92 -16.74 -1.90
CA TRP A 90 -10.01 -16.34 -0.83
C TRP A 90 -8.56 -16.26 -1.31
N ALA A 91 -8.10 -17.29 -2.04
CA ALA A 91 -6.75 -17.30 -2.59
C ALA A 91 -6.47 -16.12 -3.53
N LYS A 92 -7.43 -15.73 -4.39
CA LYS A 92 -7.31 -14.56 -5.26
C LYS A 92 -7.20 -13.26 -4.46
N VAL A 93 -8.02 -13.10 -3.39
CA VAL A 93 -7.95 -11.91 -2.53
C VAL A 93 -6.61 -11.85 -1.81
N TRP A 94 -6.11 -12.96 -1.28
CA TRP A 94 -4.81 -13.01 -0.62
C TRP A 94 -3.66 -12.76 -1.59
N ARG A 95 -3.73 -13.33 -2.79
CA ARG A 95 -2.74 -13.10 -3.86
C ARG A 95 -2.61 -11.60 -4.16
N LEU A 96 -3.72 -10.90 -4.37
CA LEU A 96 -3.72 -9.46 -4.66
C LEU A 96 -3.18 -8.62 -3.50
N ASN A 97 -3.57 -8.93 -2.26
CA ASN A 97 -3.29 -8.08 -1.11
C ASN A 97 -1.94 -8.36 -0.45
N LEU A 98 -1.35 -9.54 -0.64
CA LEU A 98 -0.09 -9.95 -0.03
C LEU A 98 0.85 -10.66 -1.01
N GLY A 99 0.37 -11.64 -1.77
CA GLY A 99 1.24 -12.51 -2.54
C GLY A 99 2.09 -11.78 -3.59
N ILE A 100 1.49 -10.85 -4.34
CA ILE A 100 2.23 -10.01 -5.32
C ILE A 100 3.34 -9.20 -4.63
N ALA A 101 3.02 -8.60 -3.48
CA ALA A 101 4.00 -7.82 -2.72
C ALA A 101 5.15 -8.71 -2.23
N HIS A 102 4.86 -9.94 -1.79
CA HIS A 102 5.88 -10.91 -1.40
C HIS A 102 6.83 -11.23 -2.56
N ASP A 103 6.30 -11.50 -3.76
CA ASP A 103 7.13 -11.86 -4.93
C ASP A 103 8.09 -10.72 -5.31
N ILE A 104 7.59 -9.49 -5.34
CA ILE A 104 8.40 -8.30 -5.63
C ILE A 104 9.45 -8.08 -4.54
N ASN A 105 9.05 -8.17 -3.27
CA ASN A 105 9.95 -7.99 -2.12
C ASN A 105 11.07 -9.04 -2.11
N ARG A 106 10.74 -10.32 -2.36
CA ARG A 106 11.70 -11.43 -2.45
C ARG A 106 12.81 -11.15 -3.47
N HIS A 107 12.48 -10.44 -4.54
CA HIS A 107 13.46 -10.08 -5.57
C HIS A 107 14.34 -8.89 -5.15
N PHE A 108 13.76 -7.80 -4.63
CA PHE A 108 14.48 -6.56 -4.41
C PHE A 108 15.12 -6.42 -3.02
N ILE A 109 14.59 -7.06 -1.97
CA ILE A 109 15.18 -6.98 -0.62
C ILE A 109 16.67 -7.38 -0.62
N PRO A 110 17.11 -8.47 -1.28
CA PRO A 110 18.54 -8.80 -1.31
C PRO A 110 19.41 -7.72 -1.97
N MET A 111 18.87 -6.95 -2.90
CA MET A 111 19.56 -5.83 -3.54
C MET A 111 19.64 -4.64 -2.60
N MET A 112 18.54 -4.31 -1.91
CA MET A 112 18.51 -3.26 -0.88
C MET A 112 19.47 -3.57 0.28
N GLN A 113 19.55 -4.84 0.70
CA GLN A 113 20.52 -5.28 1.74
C GLN A 113 21.98 -5.01 1.33
N ARG A 114 22.35 -5.32 0.07
CA ARG A 114 23.70 -5.03 -0.45
C ARG A 114 24.00 -3.54 -0.44
N ASN A 115 22.98 -2.72 -0.74
CA ASN A 115 23.11 -1.26 -0.75
C ASN A 115 23.02 -0.64 0.66
N LYS A 116 22.73 -1.44 1.70
CA LYS A 116 22.48 -1.00 3.08
C LYS A 116 21.40 0.09 3.19
N TRP A 117 20.51 0.14 2.23
CA TRP A 117 19.41 1.08 2.21
C TRP A 117 18.22 0.53 1.41
N GLY A 118 17.04 0.62 1.97
CA GLY A 118 15.78 0.27 1.30
C GLY A 118 14.58 0.75 2.12
N ARG A 119 13.54 1.17 1.43
CA ARG A 119 12.26 1.54 2.05
C ARG A 119 11.11 0.83 1.33
N ILE A 120 10.35 0.05 2.08
CA ILE A 120 9.18 -0.64 1.54
C ILE A 120 7.96 -0.21 2.36
N VAL A 121 6.99 0.40 1.70
CA VAL A 121 5.75 0.84 2.35
C VAL A 121 4.57 0.08 1.77
N HIS A 122 3.83 -0.60 2.63
CA HIS A 122 2.63 -1.33 2.24
C HIS A 122 1.36 -0.52 2.54
N LEU A 123 0.35 -0.63 1.67
CA LEU A 123 -0.99 -0.12 1.94
C LEU A 123 -1.82 -1.22 2.60
N SER A 124 -1.89 -1.18 3.92
CA SER A 124 -2.79 -1.99 4.73
C SER A 124 -4.21 -1.39 4.76
N SER A 125 -4.94 -1.56 5.83
CA SER A 125 -6.27 -0.98 6.06
C SER A 125 -6.57 -0.97 7.55
N ASN A 126 -7.35 -0.02 8.03
CA ASN A 126 -7.89 -0.07 9.39
C ASN A 126 -8.78 -1.31 9.60
N ALA A 127 -9.38 -1.87 8.53
CA ALA A 127 -10.12 -3.13 8.58
C ALA A 127 -9.30 -4.30 9.17
N ALA A 128 -7.99 -4.33 8.96
CA ALA A 128 -7.11 -5.35 9.54
C ALA A 128 -7.18 -5.40 11.07
N LYS A 129 -7.43 -4.25 11.70
CA LYS A 129 -7.49 -4.09 13.16
C LYS A 129 -8.92 -4.16 13.69
N THR A 130 -9.88 -3.60 12.94
CA THR A 130 -11.26 -3.45 13.39
C THR A 130 -12.15 -4.64 13.10
N GLY A 131 -11.75 -5.50 12.17
CA GLY A 131 -12.65 -6.51 11.61
C GLY A 131 -13.67 -5.96 10.61
N GLY A 132 -13.66 -4.64 10.36
CA GLY A 132 -14.57 -3.98 9.42
C GLY A 132 -14.25 -4.30 7.98
N GLY A 133 -15.29 -4.57 7.18
CA GLY A 133 -15.15 -4.92 5.77
C GLY A 133 -15.42 -6.40 5.48
N TYR A 134 -15.16 -6.80 4.24
CA TYR A 134 -15.37 -8.19 3.82
C TYR A 134 -14.31 -9.11 4.40
N CYS A 135 -14.71 -10.25 4.96
CA CYS A 135 -13.86 -11.17 5.70
C CYS A 135 -12.59 -11.61 4.90
N PRO A 136 -12.66 -12.00 3.61
CA PRO A 136 -11.47 -12.35 2.85
C PRO A 136 -10.46 -11.19 2.73
N PHE A 137 -10.95 -9.96 2.57
CA PHE A 137 -10.11 -8.76 2.50
C PHE A 137 -9.50 -8.41 3.84
N THR A 138 -10.32 -8.39 4.90
CA THR A 138 -9.88 -8.09 6.27
C THR A 138 -8.79 -9.05 6.72
N SER A 139 -8.99 -10.36 6.52
CA SER A 139 -8.00 -11.37 6.86
C SER A 139 -6.70 -11.23 6.06
N ALA A 140 -6.78 -10.89 4.77
CA ALA A 140 -5.60 -10.64 3.96
C ALA A 140 -4.81 -9.41 4.43
N LYS A 141 -5.49 -8.34 4.87
CA LYS A 141 -4.83 -7.14 5.41
C LYS A 141 -4.24 -7.39 6.80
N ALA A 142 -4.88 -8.21 7.64
CA ALA A 142 -4.30 -8.64 8.91
C ALA A 142 -3.05 -9.53 8.70
N ALA A 143 -3.08 -10.41 7.70
CA ALA A 143 -1.92 -11.19 7.31
C ALA A 143 -0.77 -10.31 6.78
N LEU A 144 -1.10 -9.25 6.01
CA LEU A 144 -0.13 -8.27 5.54
C LEU A 144 0.53 -7.53 6.71
N ASP A 145 -0.21 -7.13 7.75
CA ASP A 145 0.33 -6.48 8.94
C ASP A 145 1.31 -7.40 9.68
N GLY A 146 0.99 -8.69 9.79
CA GLY A 146 1.89 -9.71 10.33
C GLY A 146 3.16 -9.87 9.50
N TYR A 147 3.02 -9.93 8.18
CA TYR A 147 4.12 -9.98 7.22
C TYR A 147 5.07 -8.79 7.37
N VAL A 148 4.54 -7.56 7.38
CA VAL A 148 5.33 -6.32 7.53
C VAL A 148 6.18 -6.36 8.80
N LYS A 149 5.59 -6.74 9.94
CA LYS A 149 6.31 -6.84 11.22
C LYS A 149 7.43 -7.89 11.18
N SER A 150 7.13 -9.06 10.63
CA SER A 150 8.08 -10.18 10.59
C SER A 150 9.25 -9.91 9.66
N VAL A 151 8.97 -9.46 8.41
CA VAL A 151 10.01 -9.18 7.41
C VAL A 151 10.87 -7.99 7.83
N SER A 152 10.26 -6.94 8.38
CA SER A 152 11.02 -5.79 8.88
C SER A 152 11.99 -6.16 9.99
N LYS A 153 11.57 -7.02 10.94
CA LYS A 153 12.42 -7.50 12.01
C LYS A 153 13.66 -8.24 11.49
N GLU A 154 13.54 -8.96 10.39
CA GLU A 154 14.64 -9.71 9.79
C GLU A 154 15.67 -8.81 9.10
N PHE A 155 15.19 -7.82 8.32
CA PHE A 155 16.02 -7.05 7.39
C PHE A 155 16.39 -5.63 7.87
N SER A 156 15.81 -5.13 8.96
CA SER A 156 16.08 -3.76 9.46
C SER A 156 17.55 -3.51 9.83
N LYS A 157 18.25 -4.52 10.35
CA LYS A 157 19.69 -4.47 10.66
C LYS A 157 20.56 -4.19 9.42
N ASP A 158 20.03 -4.47 8.24
CA ASP A 158 20.71 -4.26 6.95
C ASP A 158 20.30 -2.95 6.26
N GLY A 159 19.58 -2.06 6.98
CA GLY A 159 19.15 -0.78 6.47
C GLY A 159 17.85 -0.82 5.63
N VAL A 160 17.18 -1.99 5.55
CA VAL A 160 15.92 -2.15 4.83
C VAL A 160 14.75 -1.99 5.81
N ILE A 161 14.06 -0.86 5.74
CA ILE A 161 12.94 -0.53 6.62
C ILE A 161 11.62 -0.80 5.90
N ILE A 162 10.81 -1.67 6.49
CA ILE A 162 9.53 -2.09 5.95
C ILE A 162 8.42 -1.64 6.91
N THR A 163 7.46 -0.91 6.37
CA THR A 163 6.35 -0.31 7.13
C THR A 163 5.03 -0.50 6.41
N ALA A 164 3.93 -0.15 7.05
CA ALA A 164 2.64 0.00 6.39
C ALA A 164 1.91 1.24 6.86
N VAL A 165 1.06 1.78 5.99
CA VAL A 165 -0.02 2.69 6.37
C VAL A 165 -1.34 1.91 6.39
N ALA A 166 -2.19 2.21 7.36
CA ALA A 166 -3.53 1.62 7.51
C ALA A 166 -4.60 2.72 7.37
N PRO A 167 -4.99 3.07 6.12
CA PRO A 167 -6.01 4.08 5.91
C PRO A 167 -7.38 3.61 6.40
N GLY A 168 -8.18 4.57 6.87
CA GLY A 168 -9.61 4.45 6.97
C GLY A 168 -10.27 4.63 5.60
N ILE A 169 -11.46 5.23 5.60
CA ILE A 169 -12.15 5.52 4.35
C ILE A 169 -11.59 6.79 3.74
N VAL A 170 -10.98 6.63 2.56
CA VAL A 170 -10.40 7.71 1.77
C VAL A 170 -11.29 7.96 0.56
N HIS A 171 -11.70 9.21 0.36
CA HIS A 171 -12.45 9.63 -0.81
C HIS A 171 -11.60 9.44 -2.06
N THR A 172 -12.03 8.55 -2.94
CA THR A 172 -11.41 8.34 -4.25
C THR A 172 -12.50 8.16 -5.31
N PRO A 173 -12.36 8.78 -6.49
CA PRO A 173 -13.37 8.65 -7.54
C PRO A 173 -13.69 7.19 -7.87
N GLY A 174 -14.99 6.89 -8.05
CA GLY A 174 -15.47 5.55 -8.40
C GLY A 174 -15.55 4.55 -7.23
N ARG A 175 -15.43 4.99 -5.99
CA ARG A 175 -15.72 4.19 -4.79
C ARG A 175 -17.14 4.47 -4.28
N TYR A 176 -17.75 3.45 -3.66
CA TYR A 176 -19.12 3.53 -3.12
C TYR A 176 -19.33 4.77 -2.24
N TYR A 177 -18.42 5.05 -1.33
CA TYR A 177 -18.53 6.20 -0.42
C TYR A 177 -18.51 7.55 -1.14
N ALA A 178 -17.93 7.63 -2.33
CA ALA A 178 -17.93 8.85 -3.14
C ALA A 178 -19.30 9.13 -3.81
N SER A 179 -20.19 8.15 -3.84
CA SER A 179 -21.54 8.26 -4.42
C SER A 179 -22.64 8.45 -3.37
N LEU A 180 -22.31 8.46 -2.08
CA LEU A 180 -23.28 8.72 -1.02
C LEU A 180 -23.73 10.18 -1.04
N ASP A 181 -25.02 10.43 -0.81
CA ASP A 181 -25.53 11.78 -0.57
C ASP A 181 -25.06 12.34 0.78
N ASP A 182 -25.21 13.64 0.98
CA ASP A 182 -24.73 14.35 2.17
C ASP A 182 -25.29 13.77 3.47
N LYS A 183 -26.57 13.39 3.48
CA LYS A 183 -27.22 12.80 4.66
C LYS A 183 -26.67 11.43 5.02
N ALA A 184 -26.42 10.59 4.02
CA ALA A 184 -25.81 9.27 4.22
C ALA A 184 -24.34 9.39 4.65
N GLN A 185 -23.61 10.38 4.11
CA GLN A 185 -22.25 10.69 4.55
C GLN A 185 -22.22 11.14 6.00
N GLU A 186 -23.09 12.09 6.38
CA GLU A 186 -23.16 12.59 7.76
C GLU A 186 -23.50 11.47 8.76
N ALA A 187 -24.47 10.62 8.45
CA ALA A 187 -24.82 9.46 9.28
C ALA A 187 -23.62 8.50 9.45
N TYR A 188 -22.85 8.30 8.37
CA TYR A 188 -21.67 7.47 8.39
C TYR A 188 -20.56 8.09 9.24
N PHE A 189 -20.30 9.40 9.13
CA PHE A 189 -19.30 10.10 9.93
C PHE A 189 -19.62 10.04 11.42
N ASN A 190 -20.86 10.36 11.78
CA ASN A 190 -21.33 10.35 13.17
C ASN A 190 -21.16 8.98 13.83
N SER A 191 -21.31 7.90 13.07
CA SER A 191 -21.21 6.52 13.56
C SER A 191 -19.76 6.02 13.63
N TYR A 192 -18.91 6.38 12.66
CA TYR A 192 -17.65 5.65 12.45
C TYR A 192 -16.40 6.54 12.35
N ILE A 193 -16.50 7.84 12.00
CA ILE A 193 -15.33 8.66 11.71
C ILE A 193 -15.35 9.96 12.55
N PRO A 194 -14.68 9.98 13.72
CA PRO A 194 -14.71 11.14 14.65
C PRO A 194 -14.29 12.48 14.05
N ILE A 195 -13.38 12.50 13.06
CA ILE A 195 -12.98 13.73 12.37
C ILE A 195 -14.07 14.29 11.44
N ASN A 196 -15.19 13.58 11.32
CA ASN A 196 -16.40 13.98 10.62
C ASN A 196 -16.21 14.28 9.11
N ARG A 197 -15.31 13.57 8.46
CA ARG A 197 -15.13 13.58 6.99
C ARG A 197 -14.35 12.37 6.51
N PHE A 198 -14.40 12.10 5.23
CA PHE A 198 -13.49 11.13 4.61
C PHE A 198 -12.06 11.67 4.55
N GLY A 199 -11.08 10.77 4.58
CA GLY A 199 -9.70 11.09 4.29
C GLY A 199 -9.51 11.47 2.81
N ARG A 200 -8.47 12.23 2.52
CA ARG A 200 -8.03 12.54 1.16
C ARG A 200 -6.79 11.71 0.82
N ALA A 201 -6.60 11.42 -0.48
CA ALA A 201 -5.46 10.65 -0.95
C ALA A 201 -4.12 11.35 -0.61
N GLU A 202 -4.10 12.70 -0.61
CA GLU A 202 -2.94 13.51 -0.25
C GLU A 202 -2.53 13.34 1.22
N GLU A 203 -3.49 13.08 2.12
CA GLU A 203 -3.19 12.84 3.53
C GLU A 203 -2.48 11.50 3.73
N VAL A 204 -2.76 10.52 2.85
CA VAL A 204 -2.07 9.23 2.85
C VAL A 204 -0.71 9.34 2.16
N SER A 205 -0.63 10.03 1.00
CA SER A 205 0.61 10.11 0.21
C SER A 205 1.74 10.80 0.98
N LYS A 206 1.44 11.85 1.75
CA LYS A 206 2.42 12.56 2.59
C LYS A 206 3.01 11.67 3.68
N VAL A 207 2.17 10.84 4.33
CA VAL A 207 2.67 9.88 5.33
C VAL A 207 3.50 8.79 4.66
N VAL A 208 3.11 8.33 3.47
CA VAL A 208 3.90 7.35 2.70
C VAL A 208 5.26 7.93 2.32
N ALA A 209 5.33 9.17 1.84
CA ALA A 209 6.59 9.84 1.53
C ALA A 209 7.49 9.96 2.76
N PHE A 210 6.92 10.33 3.93
CA PHE A 210 7.65 10.33 5.20
C PHE A 210 8.18 8.93 5.56
N LEU A 211 7.36 7.88 5.47
CA LEU A 211 7.78 6.51 5.77
C LEU A 211 8.83 5.98 4.78
N ALA A 212 8.86 6.50 3.55
CA ALA A 212 9.87 6.19 2.55
C ALA A 212 11.18 6.98 2.73
N SER A 213 11.27 7.85 3.74
CA SER A 213 12.38 8.76 3.96
C SER A 213 13.42 8.24 4.96
N ASP A 214 14.52 8.97 5.11
CA ASP A 214 15.52 8.71 6.14
C ASP A 214 15.00 9.00 7.56
N HIS A 215 14.00 9.88 7.68
CA HIS A 215 13.40 10.23 8.97
C HIS A 215 12.63 9.08 9.62
N ALA A 216 12.19 8.09 8.83
CA ALA A 216 11.47 6.91 9.32
C ALA A 216 12.40 5.71 9.60
N SER A 217 13.72 5.89 9.61
CA SER A 217 14.71 4.80 9.75
C SER A 217 14.57 3.97 11.03
N TYR A 218 13.96 4.51 12.09
CA TYR A 218 13.70 3.79 13.34
C TYR A 218 12.28 3.22 13.46
N MET A 219 11.47 3.31 12.39
CA MET A 219 10.07 2.86 12.38
C MET A 219 9.88 1.44 11.81
N ALA A 220 10.90 0.58 11.95
CA ALA A 220 10.87 -0.79 11.43
C ALA A 220 9.64 -1.57 11.90
N GLY A 221 8.84 -2.10 10.96
CA GLY A 221 7.63 -2.87 11.25
C GLY A 221 6.41 -2.05 11.70
N ALA A 222 6.49 -0.72 11.66
CA ALA A 222 5.39 0.14 12.07
C ALA A 222 4.18 0.01 11.12
N ILE A 223 2.98 -0.02 11.71
CA ILE A 223 1.70 0.08 11.00
C ILE A 223 1.05 1.40 11.44
N VAL A 224 1.03 2.39 10.55
CA VAL A 224 0.58 3.75 10.85
C VAL A 224 -0.87 3.95 10.44
N ALA A 225 -1.76 4.15 11.39
CA ALA A 225 -3.16 4.45 11.11
C ALA A 225 -3.32 5.87 10.54
N ILE A 226 -4.12 5.99 9.47
CA ILE A 226 -4.50 7.25 8.84
C ILE A 226 -6.01 7.17 8.59
N ASP A 227 -6.81 7.23 9.66
CA ASP A 227 -8.21 6.82 9.63
C ASP A 227 -9.18 7.83 10.26
N GLY A 228 -8.68 9.04 10.61
CA GLY A 228 -9.50 10.09 11.20
C GLY A 228 -10.03 9.73 12.59
N GLY A 229 -9.34 8.83 13.31
CA GLY A 229 -9.73 8.33 14.60
C GLY A 229 -10.90 7.34 14.52
N ALA A 230 -11.00 6.59 13.40
CA ALA A 230 -12.11 5.66 13.17
C ALA A 230 -12.40 4.80 14.40
N ARG A 231 -13.66 4.79 14.79
CA ARG A 231 -14.11 4.02 15.96
C ARG A 231 -14.04 2.53 15.65
N TYR A 232 -13.46 1.83 16.59
CA TYR A 232 -13.43 0.37 16.57
C TYR A 232 -14.67 -0.12 17.34
N ALA A 233 -15.58 -0.79 16.63
CA ALA A 233 -16.73 -1.43 17.26
C ALA A 233 -16.29 -2.65 18.06
#